data_b7f7f4cfa9261f6fcf265e66c7d16a94
#
_entry.id   b7f7f4cfa9261f6fcf265e66c7d16a94
#
_cell.length_a   1.000
_cell.length_b   1.000
_cell.length_c   1.000
_cell.angle_alpha   90.00
_cell.angle_beta   90.00
_cell.angle_gamma   90.00
#
_symmetry.space_group_name_H-M   'P 1'
#
loop_
_entity.id
_entity.type
_entity.pdbx_description
1 polymer ?
#
loop_
_entity_poly.entity_id
_entity_poly.type
_entity_poly.pdbx_seq_one_letter_code
_entity_poly.pdbx_strand_id
1 'polypeptide(L)'
;MDFEKLFNDSKEESLYGRYITLEKIEPLLKALNKNNNLHIIGQSVLGNPIYSYTIGTGKTKILLWSQMHGNESTTTKALFDLLKLLNSNSDLAAELLKSFTFLAIPMLNPDGAASYTRINANGIDLNRDFQELTQPESQLLRKVYEDFKPDFCYNLHDQRTIFAAGNTNNPATVSFLAPSFNEARDVNSVREKAMEVIVAMDAVLQEFIPNQVGRFDDGFNLNCVGDTFTYLGAPTILFEAGHYQEDYQRENTRKFIFIALVSGLKFIYENDIVRNETNKYFNIPQNKPIFYDLIYKNIKIRYDNKQIITNFAIQFSEVLDKGEIKFVAVIAEIGELHHNFGHFEYDAEGAAYSNQNDNIPKLGQKADFYLSEKVKIVNGLPNV
;
A
#
# COMPACT_ATOMS: atom_id res chain seq x y z
N MET A 1 -24.74 3.30 0.17
CA MET A 1 -23.96 4.44 0.78
C MET A 1 -23.26 5.16 -0.36
N ASP A 2 -23.24 6.49 -0.35
CA ASP A 2 -22.49 7.28 -1.35
C ASP A 2 -21.04 7.44 -0.84
N PHE A 3 -20.18 6.51 -1.22
CA PHE A 3 -18.78 6.48 -0.81
C PHE A 3 -17.95 7.61 -1.43
N GLU A 4 -18.29 8.07 -2.64
CA GLU A 4 -17.61 9.20 -3.30
C GLU A 4 -17.82 10.49 -2.50
N LYS A 5 -19.08 10.77 -2.16
CA LYS A 5 -19.40 11.93 -1.32
C LYS A 5 -18.73 11.81 0.05
N LEU A 6 -18.80 10.63 0.67
CA LEU A 6 -18.22 10.40 1.99
C LEU A 6 -16.71 10.64 2.00
N PHE A 7 -15.99 10.16 0.96
CA PHE A 7 -14.56 10.42 0.81
C PHE A 7 -14.28 11.92 0.65
N ASN A 8 -14.99 12.60 -0.25
CA ASN A 8 -14.79 14.02 -0.50
C ASN A 8 -15.01 14.87 0.77
N ASP A 9 -16.03 14.54 1.56
CA ASP A 9 -16.32 15.23 2.83
C ASP A 9 -15.26 14.93 3.92
N SER A 10 -14.61 13.77 3.84
CA SER A 10 -13.67 13.28 4.87
C SER A 10 -12.19 13.47 4.48
N LYS A 11 -11.88 13.77 3.23
CA LYS A 11 -10.51 13.88 2.75
C LYS A 11 -9.71 14.94 3.52
N GLU A 12 -8.52 14.54 4.01
CA GLU A 12 -7.55 15.48 4.57
C GLU A 12 -6.70 16.09 3.45
N GLU A 13 -7.11 17.27 2.98
CA GLU A 13 -6.53 17.92 1.79
C GLU A 13 -5.07 18.35 1.95
N SER A 14 -4.61 18.55 3.20
CA SER A 14 -3.22 18.93 3.45
C SER A 14 -2.22 17.79 3.25
N LEU A 15 -2.70 16.54 3.21
CA LEU A 15 -1.88 15.35 2.92
C LEU A 15 -2.00 14.99 1.45
N TYR A 16 -0.95 15.27 0.68
CA TYR A 16 -0.88 14.98 -0.75
C TYR A 16 0.43 14.32 -1.14
N GLY A 17 0.38 13.46 -2.16
CA GLY A 17 1.53 12.78 -2.75
C GLY A 17 2.09 11.66 -1.89
N ARG A 18 3.36 11.30 -2.16
CA ARG A 18 4.00 10.11 -1.60
C ARG A 18 4.85 10.41 -0.36
N TYR A 19 5.34 11.63 -0.19
CA TYR A 19 6.23 12.00 0.91
C TYR A 19 5.44 12.58 2.08
N ILE A 20 5.06 11.70 3.01
CA ILE A 20 4.34 12.02 4.24
C ILE A 20 5.27 11.75 5.42
N THR A 21 5.57 12.79 6.18
CA THR A 21 6.51 12.77 7.33
C THR A 21 5.80 13.11 8.62
N LEU A 22 6.47 12.86 9.75
CA LEU A 22 5.96 13.23 11.07
C LEU A 22 5.63 14.72 11.17
N GLU A 23 6.46 15.58 10.58
CA GLU A 23 6.25 17.04 10.55
C GLU A 23 4.90 17.42 9.90
N LYS A 24 4.47 16.67 8.87
CA LYS A 24 3.19 16.91 8.19
C LYS A 24 2.00 16.41 8.99
N ILE A 25 2.13 15.27 9.69
CA ILE A 25 0.98 14.65 10.38
C ILE A 25 0.82 15.11 11.83
N GLU A 26 1.88 15.52 12.50
CA GLU A 26 1.82 15.91 13.92
C GLU A 26 0.87 17.10 14.18
N PRO A 27 0.84 18.18 13.37
CA PRO A 27 -0.14 19.25 13.54
C PRO A 27 -1.59 18.78 13.40
N LEU A 28 -1.84 17.83 12.48
CA LEU A 28 -3.17 17.25 12.27
C LEU A 28 -3.62 16.42 13.48
N LEU A 29 -2.72 15.58 14.01
CA LEU A 29 -2.99 14.82 15.22
C LEU A 29 -3.29 15.72 16.41
N LYS A 30 -2.51 16.79 16.59
CA LYS A 30 -2.76 17.79 17.64
C LYS A 30 -4.10 18.49 17.47
N ALA A 31 -4.53 18.77 16.24
CA ALA A 31 -5.84 19.37 15.95
C ALA A 31 -7.01 18.41 16.25
N LEU A 32 -6.82 17.10 16.12
CA LEU A 32 -7.82 16.09 16.49
C LEU A 32 -7.92 15.89 18.00
N ASN A 33 -6.92 16.29 18.80
CA ASN A 33 -6.83 16.05 20.24
C ASN A 33 -7.77 16.95 21.06
N LYS A 34 -9.08 16.75 20.96
CA LYS A 34 -10.08 17.53 21.70
C LYS A 34 -10.36 17.02 23.12
N ASN A 35 -10.11 15.72 23.37
CA ASN A 35 -10.51 15.02 24.60
C ASN A 35 -9.34 14.28 25.27
N ASN A 36 -8.10 14.75 25.09
CA ASN A 36 -6.89 14.12 25.60
C ASN A 36 -6.73 12.65 25.16
N ASN A 37 -7.04 12.40 23.90
CA ASN A 37 -7.02 11.06 23.26
C ASN A 37 -5.82 10.85 22.33
N LEU A 38 -4.91 11.80 22.26
CA LEU A 38 -3.61 11.72 21.59
C LEU A 38 -2.51 11.51 22.63
N HIS A 39 -1.72 10.46 22.48
CA HIS A 39 -0.62 10.15 23.39
C HIS A 39 0.68 9.87 22.63
N ILE A 40 1.81 10.30 23.18
CA ILE A 40 3.13 9.80 22.77
C ILE A 40 3.30 8.47 23.51
N ILE A 41 3.36 7.37 22.76
CA ILE A 41 3.44 6.01 23.31
C ILE A 41 4.87 5.46 23.35
N GLY A 42 5.79 6.12 22.67
CA GLY A 42 7.20 5.76 22.61
C GLY A 42 7.98 6.66 21.66
N GLN A 43 9.20 6.23 21.34
CA GLN A 43 10.10 6.93 20.44
C GLN A 43 10.74 5.95 19.45
N SER A 44 11.07 6.43 18.26
CA SER A 44 11.85 5.71 17.25
C SER A 44 13.32 5.61 17.64
N VAL A 45 14.13 4.93 16.83
CA VAL A 45 15.58 4.82 17.00
C VAL A 45 16.25 6.19 17.15
N LEU A 46 15.84 7.21 16.38
CA LEU A 46 16.38 8.57 16.44
C LEU A 46 15.71 9.46 17.49
N GLY A 47 14.81 8.91 18.31
CA GLY A 47 14.14 9.65 19.39
C GLY A 47 12.92 10.45 18.92
N ASN A 48 12.43 10.25 17.68
CA ASN A 48 11.22 10.89 17.20
C ASN A 48 9.98 10.29 17.89
N PRO A 49 8.99 11.12 18.30
CA PRO A 49 7.82 10.61 18.99
C PRO A 49 6.95 9.74 18.07
N ILE A 50 6.45 8.63 18.64
CA ILE A 50 5.44 7.78 18.02
C ILE A 50 4.13 8.03 18.75
N TYR A 51 3.11 8.42 17.98
CA TYR A 51 1.81 8.80 18.50
C TYR A 51 0.79 7.67 18.38
N SER A 52 -0.08 7.56 19.39
CA SER A 52 -1.35 6.86 19.27
C SER A 52 -2.51 7.84 19.41
N TYR A 53 -3.58 7.59 18.69
CA TYR A 53 -4.85 8.30 18.79
C TYR A 53 -5.97 7.31 19.10
N THR A 54 -6.68 7.53 20.20
CA THR A 54 -7.78 6.65 20.65
C THR A 54 -9.11 7.37 20.53
N ILE A 55 -10.12 6.73 19.90
CA ILE A 55 -11.46 7.32 19.74
C ILE A 55 -12.54 6.24 19.77
N GLY A 56 -13.73 6.60 20.27
CA GLY A 56 -14.88 5.70 20.40
C GLY A 56 -14.95 5.04 21.77
N THR A 57 -16.12 4.43 22.07
CA THR A 57 -16.44 3.83 23.37
C THR A 57 -17.07 2.45 23.21
N GLY A 58 -17.08 1.92 21.99
CA GLY A 58 -17.66 0.62 21.70
C GLY A 58 -16.86 -0.54 22.28
N LYS A 59 -17.51 -1.69 22.40
CA LYS A 59 -16.90 -2.89 22.97
C LYS A 59 -15.85 -3.53 22.05
N THR A 60 -16.08 -3.48 20.74
CA THR A 60 -15.17 -4.06 19.76
C THR A 60 -13.95 -3.15 19.54
N LYS A 61 -12.78 -3.66 19.76
CA LYS A 61 -11.52 -2.93 19.73
C LYS A 61 -10.79 -3.12 18.39
N ILE A 62 -10.50 -2.03 17.72
CA ILE A 62 -9.79 -2.02 16.42
C ILE A 62 -8.44 -1.35 16.61
N LEU A 63 -7.35 -2.09 16.38
CA LEU A 63 -5.99 -1.55 16.32
C LEU A 63 -5.60 -1.31 14.85
N LEU A 64 -5.20 -0.06 14.51
CA LEU A 64 -4.76 0.30 13.17
C LEU A 64 -3.34 0.88 13.27
N TRP A 65 -2.46 0.47 12.38
CA TRP A 65 -1.16 1.13 12.25
C TRP A 65 -0.76 1.24 10.78
N SER A 66 -0.04 2.33 10.44
CA SER A 66 0.50 2.57 9.11
C SER A 66 1.95 3.05 9.17
N GLN A 67 2.57 3.18 8.03
CA GLN A 67 3.98 3.57 7.87
C GLN A 67 4.94 2.85 8.83
N MET A 68 4.77 1.53 9.04
CA MET A 68 5.87 0.73 9.58
C MET A 68 7.01 0.62 8.57
N HIS A 69 6.70 0.67 7.27
CA HIS A 69 7.65 1.01 6.22
C HIS A 69 7.49 2.49 5.91
N GLY A 70 8.58 3.26 6.09
CA GLY A 70 8.48 4.72 6.06
C GLY A 70 8.05 5.31 4.71
N ASN A 71 8.32 4.64 3.61
CA ASN A 71 7.95 5.06 2.26
C ASN A 71 6.54 4.61 1.81
N GLU A 72 5.77 3.96 2.69
CA GLU A 72 4.42 3.46 2.40
C GLU A 72 3.36 4.38 3.03
N SER A 73 3.04 5.48 2.36
CA SER A 73 2.26 6.58 2.93
C SER A 73 0.82 6.72 2.43
N THR A 74 0.42 5.95 1.41
CA THR A 74 -0.94 6.06 0.84
C THR A 74 -2.00 5.66 1.86
N THR A 75 -1.76 4.55 2.56
CA THR A 75 -2.66 4.08 3.62
C THR A 75 -2.66 4.99 4.84
N THR A 76 -1.55 5.70 5.12
CA THR A 76 -1.51 6.75 6.16
C THR A 76 -2.48 7.89 5.82
N LYS A 77 -2.48 8.36 4.56
CA LYS A 77 -3.43 9.39 4.12
C LYS A 77 -4.88 8.92 4.28
N ALA A 78 -5.18 7.69 3.85
CA ALA A 78 -6.52 7.10 4.01
C ALA A 78 -6.92 6.92 5.48
N LEU A 79 -5.96 6.62 6.36
CA LEU A 79 -6.20 6.58 7.81
C LEU A 79 -6.57 7.96 8.35
N PHE A 80 -5.90 9.04 7.89
CA PHE A 80 -6.30 10.40 8.27
C PHE A 80 -7.70 10.77 7.77
N ASP A 81 -8.09 10.33 6.57
CA ASP A 81 -9.45 10.50 6.07
C ASP A 81 -10.46 9.77 6.96
N LEU A 82 -10.17 8.54 7.38
CA LEU A 82 -10.98 7.81 8.35
C LEU A 82 -11.06 8.54 9.70
N LEU A 83 -9.92 9.03 10.23
CA LEU A 83 -9.91 9.78 11.50
C LEU A 83 -10.73 11.06 11.39
N LYS A 84 -10.71 11.75 10.25
CA LYS A 84 -11.54 12.94 10.00
C LYS A 84 -13.02 12.58 9.93
N LEU A 85 -13.40 11.48 9.29
CA LEU A 85 -14.75 10.95 9.32
C LEU A 85 -15.20 10.66 10.77
N LEU A 86 -14.40 9.93 11.53
CA LEU A 86 -14.73 9.57 12.92
C LEU A 86 -14.85 10.79 13.86
N ASN A 87 -14.20 11.91 13.53
CA ASN A 87 -14.33 13.18 14.25
C ASN A 87 -15.42 14.10 13.71
N SER A 88 -16.18 13.66 12.70
CA SER A 88 -17.30 14.41 12.14
C SER A 88 -18.57 14.25 12.99
N ASN A 89 -19.58 15.08 12.70
CA ASN A 89 -20.91 14.97 13.31
C ASN A 89 -21.87 14.10 12.47
N SER A 90 -21.36 13.20 11.62
CA SER A 90 -22.21 12.34 10.79
C SER A 90 -22.81 11.18 11.60
N ASP A 91 -24.00 10.72 11.20
CA ASP A 91 -24.65 9.56 11.82
C ASP A 91 -23.75 8.31 11.76
N LEU A 92 -23.07 8.11 10.63
CA LEU A 92 -22.12 7.00 10.48
C LEU A 92 -20.99 7.07 11.50
N ALA A 93 -20.40 8.25 11.72
CA ALA A 93 -19.37 8.41 12.75
C ALA A 93 -19.89 8.06 14.13
N ALA A 94 -21.09 8.55 14.46
CA ALA A 94 -21.74 8.25 15.75
C ALA A 94 -21.99 6.74 15.95
N GLU A 95 -22.46 6.04 14.92
CA GLU A 95 -22.67 4.59 14.94
C GLU A 95 -21.35 3.82 15.12
N LEU A 96 -20.32 4.18 14.35
CA LEU A 96 -19.00 3.55 14.44
C LEU A 96 -18.38 3.77 15.83
N LEU A 97 -18.42 4.99 16.36
CA LEU A 97 -17.85 5.32 17.68
C LEU A 97 -18.59 4.65 18.85
N LYS A 98 -19.88 4.38 18.70
CA LYS A 98 -20.67 3.63 19.68
C LYS A 98 -20.35 2.13 19.64
N SER A 99 -19.99 1.60 18.47
CA SER A 99 -19.73 0.18 18.26
C SER A 99 -18.28 -0.19 18.51
N PHE A 100 -17.35 0.71 18.18
CA PHE A 100 -15.92 0.46 18.21
C PHE A 100 -15.19 1.39 19.20
N THR A 101 -14.08 0.87 19.71
CA THR A 101 -12.98 1.65 20.27
C THR A 101 -11.79 1.48 19.35
N PHE A 102 -11.38 2.56 18.71
CA PHE A 102 -10.24 2.60 17.82
C PHE A 102 -8.97 3.04 18.56
N LEU A 103 -7.85 2.35 18.29
CA LEU A 103 -6.51 2.82 18.62
C LEU A 103 -5.71 2.86 17.33
N ALA A 104 -5.35 4.05 16.87
CA ALA A 104 -4.59 4.28 15.65
C ALA A 104 -3.15 4.70 15.94
N ILE A 105 -2.16 4.11 15.27
CA ILE A 105 -0.76 4.54 15.22
C ILE A 105 -0.48 4.97 13.76
N PRO A 106 -0.68 6.26 13.41
CA PRO A 106 -0.63 6.70 12.01
C PRO A 106 0.76 6.62 11.36
N MET A 107 1.83 6.60 12.16
CA MET A 107 3.20 6.47 11.67
C MET A 107 4.03 5.73 12.72
N LEU A 108 4.33 4.47 12.43
CA LEU A 108 5.13 3.64 13.34
C LEU A 108 6.63 3.90 13.18
N ASN A 109 7.08 4.26 11.97
CA ASN A 109 8.49 4.46 11.61
C ASN A 109 8.74 5.89 11.09
N PRO A 110 8.77 6.89 11.97
CA PRO A 110 8.99 8.29 11.56
C PRO A 110 10.38 8.53 10.96
N ASP A 111 11.40 7.75 11.34
CA ASP A 111 12.77 7.87 10.82
C ASP A 111 12.81 7.39 9.34
N GLY A 112 12.22 6.24 9.05
CA GLY A 112 12.09 5.73 7.71
C GLY A 112 11.19 6.63 6.84
N ALA A 113 10.14 7.23 7.42
CA ALA A 113 9.30 8.19 6.71
C ALA A 113 10.07 9.45 6.30
N ALA A 114 10.88 10.00 7.18
CA ALA A 114 11.73 11.16 6.89
C ALA A 114 12.77 10.87 5.81
N SER A 115 13.36 9.68 5.83
CA SER A 115 14.37 9.23 4.85
C SER A 115 13.75 8.65 3.56
N TYR A 116 12.43 8.45 3.52
CA TYR A 116 11.68 7.77 2.48
C TYR A 116 12.21 6.35 2.22
N THR A 117 12.40 5.59 3.28
CA THR A 117 12.90 4.21 3.22
C THR A 117 11.90 3.21 3.80
N ARG A 118 11.99 1.97 3.35
CA ARG A 118 11.22 0.86 3.91
C ARG A 118 11.65 0.55 5.35
N ILE A 119 12.95 0.54 5.60
CA ILE A 119 13.59 0.17 6.86
C ILE A 119 13.59 1.33 7.88
N ASN A 120 13.82 1.02 9.15
CA ASN A 120 14.04 2.03 10.19
C ASN A 120 15.48 2.58 10.17
N ALA A 121 15.82 3.47 11.09
CA ALA A 121 17.15 4.10 11.15
C ALA A 121 18.30 3.13 11.45
N ASN A 122 18.03 1.95 12.01
CA ASN A 122 19.03 0.88 12.20
C ASN A 122 19.16 -0.03 10.96
N GLY A 123 18.46 0.25 9.86
CA GLY A 123 18.50 -0.58 8.67
C GLY A 123 17.65 -1.86 8.75
N ILE A 124 16.71 -1.93 9.69
CA ILE A 124 15.89 -3.12 9.94
C ILE A 124 14.49 -2.94 9.34
N ASP A 125 14.01 -3.97 8.65
CA ASP A 125 12.61 -4.09 8.24
C ASP A 125 11.75 -4.48 9.45
N LEU A 126 10.94 -3.55 9.93
CA LEU A 126 10.10 -3.78 11.12
C LEU A 126 9.10 -4.93 10.92
N ASN A 127 8.67 -5.20 9.67
CA ASN A 127 7.81 -6.34 9.36
C ASN A 127 8.60 -7.66 9.20
N ARG A 128 9.83 -7.71 9.72
CA ARG A 128 10.70 -8.91 9.84
C ARG A 128 11.30 -9.04 11.25
N ASP A 129 10.89 -8.17 12.18
CA ASP A 129 11.49 -8.07 13.54
C ASP A 129 10.52 -8.57 14.65
N PHE A 130 9.36 -9.14 14.30
CA PHE A 130 8.32 -9.47 15.30
C PHE A 130 8.57 -10.74 16.12
N GLN A 131 9.60 -11.53 15.81
CA GLN A 131 10.06 -12.62 16.67
C GLN A 131 11.11 -12.11 17.67
N GLU A 132 12.13 -11.43 17.18
CA GLU A 132 13.27 -11.00 17.97
C GLU A 132 12.99 -9.69 18.74
N LEU A 133 12.08 -8.84 18.22
CA LEU A 133 11.71 -7.54 18.79
C LEU A 133 12.93 -6.68 19.13
N THR A 134 13.88 -6.59 18.20
CA THR A 134 15.13 -5.89 18.42
C THR A 134 15.00 -4.37 18.33
N GLN A 135 13.93 -3.88 17.68
CA GLN A 135 13.73 -2.47 17.40
C GLN A 135 12.71 -1.84 18.36
N PRO A 136 12.92 -0.56 18.79
CA PRO A 136 11.99 0.10 19.69
C PRO A 136 10.58 0.21 19.13
N GLU A 137 10.45 0.42 17.80
CA GLU A 137 9.15 0.50 17.12
C GLU A 137 8.39 -0.84 17.17
N SER A 138 9.11 -1.96 16.97
CA SER A 138 8.53 -3.32 17.02
C SER A 138 8.09 -3.66 18.45
N GLN A 139 8.94 -3.37 19.45
CA GLN A 139 8.62 -3.56 20.87
C GLN A 139 7.40 -2.74 21.27
N LEU A 140 7.32 -1.50 20.77
CA LEU A 140 6.22 -0.60 21.06
C LEU A 140 4.90 -1.12 20.50
N LEU A 141 4.85 -1.52 19.22
CA LEU A 141 3.65 -2.05 18.60
C LEU A 141 3.20 -3.35 19.29
N ARG A 142 4.15 -4.22 19.66
CA ARG A 142 3.86 -5.44 20.41
C ARG A 142 3.24 -5.12 21.78
N LYS A 143 3.82 -4.18 22.53
CA LYS A 143 3.28 -3.72 23.81
C LYS A 143 1.87 -3.14 23.66
N VAL A 144 1.63 -2.31 22.66
CA VAL A 144 0.30 -1.74 22.39
C VAL A 144 -0.71 -2.86 22.10
N TYR A 145 -0.35 -3.87 21.32
CA TYR A 145 -1.21 -5.03 21.08
C TYR A 145 -1.58 -5.75 22.38
N GLU A 146 -0.60 -6.02 23.25
CA GLU A 146 -0.79 -6.74 24.51
C GLU A 146 -1.65 -5.95 25.52
N ASP A 147 -1.46 -4.63 25.60
CA ASP A 147 -2.20 -3.76 26.51
C ASP A 147 -3.63 -3.48 26.01
N PHE A 148 -3.78 -3.20 24.72
CA PHE A 148 -5.06 -2.86 24.11
C PHE A 148 -5.96 -4.08 23.90
N LYS A 149 -5.39 -5.25 23.57
CA LYS A 149 -6.10 -6.51 23.28
C LYS A 149 -7.17 -6.32 22.20
N PRO A 150 -6.77 -6.05 20.96
CA PRO A 150 -7.71 -5.76 19.89
C PRO A 150 -8.53 -6.99 19.49
N ASP A 151 -9.78 -6.77 19.09
CA ASP A 151 -10.64 -7.77 18.45
C ASP A 151 -10.34 -7.89 16.96
N PHE A 152 -9.80 -6.83 16.32
CA PHE A 152 -9.31 -6.79 14.96
C PHE A 152 -8.07 -5.91 14.83
N CYS A 153 -7.17 -6.31 13.94
CA CYS A 153 -5.97 -5.56 13.58
C CYS A 153 -6.00 -5.17 12.11
N TYR A 154 -5.76 -3.89 11.79
CA TYR A 154 -5.63 -3.37 10.44
C TYR A 154 -4.19 -2.93 10.21
N ASN A 155 -3.46 -3.74 9.44
CA ASN A 155 -2.06 -3.52 9.06
C ASN A 155 -2.00 -2.82 7.71
N LEU A 156 -1.65 -1.54 7.70
CA LEU A 156 -1.82 -0.64 6.57
C LEU A 156 -0.50 -0.42 5.84
N HIS A 157 -0.38 -0.98 4.63
CA HIS A 157 0.81 -0.96 3.77
C HIS A 157 0.52 -0.41 2.38
N ASP A 158 1.59 -0.13 1.64
CA ASP A 158 1.57 0.17 0.22
C ASP A 158 2.42 -0.86 -0.54
N GLN A 159 1.93 -1.34 -1.68
CA GLN A 159 2.68 -2.22 -2.58
C GLN A 159 3.28 -1.46 -3.76
N ARG A 160 4.25 -2.10 -4.43
CA ARG A 160 4.85 -1.58 -5.66
C ARG A 160 3.85 -1.57 -6.82
N THR A 161 4.19 -0.85 -7.90
CA THR A 161 3.42 -0.76 -9.15
C THR A 161 3.40 -2.07 -9.96
N ILE A 162 4.23 -3.03 -9.60
CA ILE A 162 4.50 -4.25 -10.39
C ILE A 162 3.40 -5.31 -10.34
N PHE A 163 2.41 -5.19 -9.48
CA PHE A 163 1.44 -6.24 -9.22
C PHE A 163 0.18 -6.14 -10.09
N ALA A 164 -0.15 -7.26 -10.73
CA ALA A 164 -1.44 -7.52 -11.36
C ALA A 164 -2.36 -8.30 -10.41
N ALA A 165 -3.67 -8.15 -10.58
CA ALA A 165 -4.67 -9.03 -10.01
C ALA A 165 -4.77 -10.32 -10.84
N GLY A 166 -4.04 -11.35 -10.45
CA GLY A 166 -3.89 -12.59 -11.21
C GLY A 166 -3.00 -12.45 -12.45
N ASN A 167 -3.14 -13.38 -13.40
CA ASN A 167 -2.46 -13.32 -14.69
C ASN A 167 -3.25 -12.48 -15.70
N THR A 168 -3.51 -11.22 -15.38
CA THR A 168 -4.31 -10.31 -16.21
C THR A 168 -3.59 -8.99 -16.42
N ASN A 169 -4.10 -8.17 -17.34
CA ASN A 169 -3.65 -6.79 -17.52
C ASN A 169 -4.36 -5.78 -16.59
N ASN A 170 -4.99 -6.25 -15.53
CA ASN A 170 -5.58 -5.39 -14.51
C ASN A 170 -4.56 -5.19 -13.37
N PRO A 171 -4.17 -3.95 -13.05
CA PRO A 171 -3.30 -3.70 -11.91
C PRO A 171 -4.02 -4.10 -10.62
N ALA A 172 -3.28 -4.63 -9.65
CA ALA A 172 -3.79 -4.83 -8.30
C ALA A 172 -3.79 -3.48 -7.56
N THR A 173 -4.83 -2.68 -7.77
CA THR A 173 -4.95 -1.32 -7.21
C THR A 173 -5.10 -1.35 -5.70
N VAL A 174 -5.85 -2.31 -5.17
CA VAL A 174 -5.92 -2.62 -3.74
C VAL A 174 -5.69 -4.12 -3.58
N SER A 175 -4.88 -4.49 -2.61
CA SER A 175 -4.73 -5.90 -2.27
C SER A 175 -4.90 -6.12 -0.77
N PHE A 176 -5.30 -7.33 -0.43
CA PHE A 176 -5.49 -7.76 0.94
C PHE A 176 -4.77 -9.05 1.25
N LEU A 177 -4.58 -9.29 2.55
CA LEU A 177 -4.19 -10.60 3.06
C LEU A 177 -4.85 -10.83 4.43
N ALA A 178 -5.43 -12.01 4.62
CA ALA A 178 -5.67 -12.61 5.91
C ALA A 178 -4.45 -13.49 6.24
N PRO A 179 -3.50 -13.04 7.08
CA PRO A 179 -2.24 -13.73 7.31
C PRO A 179 -2.44 -15.12 7.87
N SER A 180 -1.52 -16.02 7.57
CA SER A 180 -1.52 -17.37 8.12
C SER A 180 -1.11 -17.36 9.60
N PHE A 181 -1.55 -18.37 10.35
CA PHE A 181 -1.14 -18.58 11.74
C PHE A 181 -0.23 -19.79 11.92
N ASN A 182 -0.02 -20.58 10.86
CA ASN A 182 0.84 -21.75 10.85
C ASN A 182 1.38 -22.05 9.44
N GLU A 183 2.39 -22.91 9.35
CA GLU A 183 3.04 -23.32 8.09
C GLU A 183 2.10 -24.05 7.12
N ALA A 184 1.11 -24.77 7.63
CA ALA A 184 0.11 -25.46 6.83
C ALA A 184 -0.90 -24.50 6.17
N ARG A 185 -0.89 -23.22 6.56
CA ARG A 185 -1.81 -22.17 6.09
C ARG A 185 -3.28 -22.52 6.34
N ASP A 186 -3.54 -23.22 7.44
CA ASP A 186 -4.88 -23.61 7.82
C ASP A 186 -5.79 -22.40 8.04
N VAL A 187 -7.09 -22.64 7.97
CA VAL A 187 -8.12 -21.65 8.29
C VAL A 187 -8.72 -22.02 9.63
N ASN A 188 -8.50 -21.17 10.64
CA ASN A 188 -9.18 -21.23 11.93
C ASN A 188 -10.19 -20.07 12.04
N SER A 189 -10.97 -20.04 13.10
CA SER A 189 -11.99 -19.00 13.31
C SER A 189 -11.42 -17.57 13.39
N VAL A 190 -10.15 -17.39 13.74
CA VAL A 190 -9.47 -16.09 13.77
C VAL A 190 -9.22 -15.60 12.35
N ARG A 191 -8.59 -16.43 11.52
CA ARG A 191 -8.27 -16.14 10.14
C ARG A 191 -9.54 -16.00 9.29
N GLU A 192 -10.54 -16.86 9.55
CA GLU A 192 -11.84 -16.81 8.86
C GLU A 192 -12.53 -15.45 9.03
N LYS A 193 -12.54 -14.87 10.24
CA LYS A 193 -13.07 -13.53 10.46
C LYS A 193 -12.41 -12.47 9.62
N ALA A 194 -11.08 -12.50 9.48
CA ALA A 194 -10.35 -11.58 8.62
C ALA A 194 -10.71 -11.78 7.15
N MET A 195 -10.84 -13.04 6.69
CA MET A 195 -11.24 -13.38 5.32
C MET A 195 -12.63 -12.85 4.99
N GLU A 196 -13.61 -12.98 5.88
CA GLU A 196 -14.97 -12.52 5.66
C GLU A 196 -15.06 -10.99 5.55
N VAL A 197 -14.29 -10.26 6.37
CA VAL A 197 -14.19 -8.80 6.25
C VAL A 197 -13.58 -8.42 4.90
N ILE A 198 -12.54 -9.13 4.44
CA ILE A 198 -11.91 -8.91 3.13
C ILE A 198 -12.91 -9.15 1.99
N VAL A 199 -13.70 -10.23 2.05
CA VAL A 199 -14.74 -10.52 1.05
C VAL A 199 -15.76 -9.39 0.97
N ALA A 200 -16.17 -8.82 2.10
CA ALA A 200 -17.09 -7.69 2.13
C ALA A 200 -16.48 -6.42 1.53
N MET A 201 -15.19 -6.15 1.82
CA MET A 201 -14.46 -5.03 1.22
C MET A 201 -14.28 -5.20 -0.28
N ASP A 202 -13.91 -6.40 -0.74
CA ASP A 202 -13.79 -6.73 -2.17
C ASP A 202 -15.10 -6.51 -2.89
N ALA A 203 -16.22 -7.01 -2.37
CA ALA A 203 -17.54 -6.84 -3.00
C ALA A 203 -17.89 -5.36 -3.25
N VAL A 204 -17.54 -4.47 -2.31
CA VAL A 204 -17.75 -3.02 -2.49
C VAL A 204 -16.75 -2.44 -3.49
N LEU A 205 -15.47 -2.81 -3.41
CA LEU A 205 -14.45 -2.29 -4.31
C LEU A 205 -14.67 -2.69 -5.77
N GLN A 206 -15.28 -3.86 -6.04
CA GLN A 206 -15.62 -4.28 -7.39
C GLN A 206 -16.61 -3.32 -8.10
N GLU A 207 -17.36 -2.50 -7.35
CA GLU A 207 -18.21 -1.45 -7.93
C GLU A 207 -17.41 -0.25 -8.45
N PHE A 208 -16.17 -0.01 -7.94
CA PHE A 208 -15.32 1.13 -8.27
C PHE A 208 -14.10 0.76 -9.13
N ILE A 209 -13.50 -0.38 -8.84
CA ILE A 209 -12.29 -0.89 -9.49
C ILE A 209 -12.46 -2.37 -9.89
N PRO A 210 -13.39 -2.66 -10.82
CA PRO A 210 -13.69 -4.04 -11.20
C PRO A 210 -12.43 -4.78 -11.66
N ASN A 211 -12.23 -5.99 -11.11
CA ASN A 211 -11.08 -6.88 -11.37
C ASN A 211 -9.69 -6.32 -10.98
N GLN A 212 -9.62 -5.27 -10.16
CA GLN A 212 -8.37 -4.66 -9.71
C GLN A 212 -8.09 -4.88 -8.21
N VAL A 213 -8.81 -5.79 -7.58
CA VAL A 213 -8.53 -6.23 -6.21
C VAL A 213 -7.72 -7.51 -6.27
N GLY A 214 -6.61 -7.53 -5.51
CA GLY A 214 -5.69 -8.66 -5.45
C GLY A 214 -5.58 -9.26 -4.04
N ARG A 215 -4.95 -10.41 -3.97
CA ARG A 215 -4.63 -11.11 -2.72
C ARG A 215 -3.13 -11.41 -2.67
N PHE A 216 -2.47 -11.03 -1.57
CA PHE A 216 -1.07 -11.37 -1.35
C PHE A 216 -0.90 -12.85 -1.01
N ASP A 217 0.33 -13.37 -1.21
CA ASP A 217 0.72 -14.71 -0.78
C ASP A 217 0.66 -14.82 0.74
N ASP A 218 0.10 -15.92 1.22
CA ASP A 218 -0.11 -16.21 2.64
C ASP A 218 0.94 -17.14 3.23
N GLY A 219 2.16 -17.16 2.68
CA GLY A 219 3.30 -17.89 3.23
C GLY A 219 3.59 -17.47 4.67
N PHE A 220 3.50 -18.43 5.59
CA PHE A 220 3.64 -18.19 7.02
C PHE A 220 5.04 -17.74 7.42
N ASN A 221 5.13 -16.65 8.19
CA ASN A 221 6.38 -16.13 8.71
C ASN A 221 6.13 -15.32 10.00
N LEU A 222 6.44 -15.91 11.15
CA LEU A 222 6.27 -15.25 12.45
C LEU A 222 7.12 -13.97 12.64
N ASN A 223 8.11 -13.72 11.79
CA ASN A 223 8.80 -12.43 11.79
C ASN A 223 7.92 -11.29 11.24
N CYS A 224 6.83 -11.64 10.52
CA CYS A 224 5.84 -10.67 10.06
C CYS A 224 4.82 -10.37 11.15
N VAL A 225 4.48 -9.09 11.32
CA VAL A 225 3.52 -8.64 12.34
C VAL A 225 2.14 -9.24 12.15
N GLY A 226 1.67 -9.35 10.90
CA GLY A 226 0.34 -9.90 10.60
C GLY A 226 0.20 -11.36 11.00
N ASP A 227 1.19 -12.19 10.65
CA ASP A 227 1.23 -13.60 11.03
C ASP A 227 1.34 -13.77 12.54
N THR A 228 2.17 -12.97 13.20
CA THR A 228 2.30 -12.98 14.67
C THR A 228 0.98 -12.64 15.34
N PHE A 229 0.28 -11.57 14.95
CA PHE A 229 -0.97 -11.20 15.60
C PHE A 229 -2.11 -12.17 15.31
N THR A 230 -2.15 -12.76 14.10
CA THR A 230 -3.09 -13.85 13.78
C THR A 230 -2.79 -15.08 14.62
N TYR A 231 -1.51 -15.47 14.78
CA TYR A 231 -1.08 -16.56 15.66
C TYR A 231 -1.48 -16.32 17.12
N LEU A 232 -1.40 -15.08 17.59
CA LEU A 232 -1.77 -14.69 18.95
C LEU A 232 -3.30 -14.54 19.15
N GLY A 233 -4.09 -14.77 18.11
CA GLY A 233 -5.55 -14.85 18.21
C GLY A 233 -6.32 -13.59 17.80
N ALA A 234 -5.68 -12.58 17.22
CA ALA A 234 -6.38 -11.41 16.69
C ALA A 234 -6.56 -11.51 15.16
N PRO A 235 -7.80 -11.49 14.65
CA PRO A 235 -8.07 -11.34 13.23
C PRO A 235 -7.33 -10.13 12.66
N THR A 236 -6.34 -10.40 11.78
CA THR A 236 -5.50 -9.34 11.21
C THR A 236 -5.75 -9.25 9.71
N ILE A 237 -5.93 -8.04 9.22
CA ILE A 237 -6.12 -7.73 7.81
C ILE A 237 -4.97 -6.85 7.36
N LEU A 238 -4.18 -7.35 6.40
CA LEU A 238 -3.21 -6.55 5.67
C LEU A 238 -3.93 -5.83 4.55
N PHE A 239 -3.71 -4.53 4.45
CA PHE A 239 -4.08 -3.67 3.33
C PHE A 239 -2.82 -3.28 2.57
N GLU A 240 -2.90 -3.34 1.24
CA GLU A 240 -1.81 -2.94 0.35
C GLU A 240 -2.33 -1.97 -0.71
N ALA A 241 -1.97 -0.71 -0.58
CA ALA A 241 -2.28 0.30 -1.58
C ALA A 241 -1.35 0.14 -2.78
N GLY A 242 -1.92 -0.23 -3.92
CA GLY A 242 -1.20 -0.49 -5.17
C GLY A 242 -1.27 0.67 -6.16
N HIS A 243 -1.14 0.35 -7.44
CA HIS A 243 -1.20 1.32 -8.52
C HIS A 243 -2.59 1.37 -9.15
N TYR A 244 -3.08 2.58 -9.43
CA TYR A 244 -4.20 2.85 -10.31
C TYR A 244 -3.70 3.59 -11.54
N GLN A 245 -4.34 3.43 -12.70
CA GLN A 245 -3.90 4.03 -13.95
C GLN A 245 -3.66 5.53 -13.80
N GLU A 246 -2.47 6.01 -14.23
CA GLU A 246 -2.02 7.41 -14.17
C GLU A 246 -1.97 8.04 -12.77
N ASP A 247 -2.05 7.21 -11.70
CA ASP A 247 -2.13 7.69 -10.31
C ASP A 247 -0.81 7.42 -9.53
N TYR A 248 0.30 7.95 -9.99
CA TYR A 248 1.59 7.80 -9.27
C TYR A 248 1.64 8.51 -7.92
N GLN A 249 0.81 9.54 -7.71
CA GLN A 249 0.63 10.19 -6.42
C GLN A 249 -0.32 9.42 -5.49
N ARG A 250 -1.00 8.39 -6.02
CA ARG A 250 -1.90 7.47 -5.32
C ARG A 250 -3.06 8.15 -4.60
N GLU A 251 -3.60 9.20 -5.19
CA GLU A 251 -4.77 9.87 -4.61
C GLU A 251 -6.08 9.10 -4.89
N ASN A 252 -6.20 8.45 -6.06
CA ASN A 252 -7.30 7.52 -6.33
C ASN A 252 -7.18 6.24 -5.49
N THR A 253 -5.98 5.67 -5.41
CA THR A 253 -5.75 4.50 -4.55
C THR A 253 -6.07 4.81 -3.09
N ARG A 254 -5.70 5.99 -2.56
CA ARG A 254 -6.09 6.49 -1.24
C ARG A 254 -7.61 6.44 -1.03
N LYS A 255 -8.40 6.90 -2.03
CA LYS A 255 -9.85 6.83 -1.99
C LYS A 255 -10.35 5.39 -1.87
N PHE A 256 -9.80 4.46 -2.65
CA PHE A 256 -10.21 3.07 -2.59
C PHE A 256 -9.83 2.38 -1.27
N ILE A 257 -8.69 2.72 -0.68
CA ILE A 257 -8.34 2.27 0.68
C ILE A 257 -9.33 2.83 1.70
N PHE A 258 -9.69 4.12 1.62
CA PHE A 258 -10.71 4.69 2.51
C PHE A 258 -12.06 3.97 2.37
N ILE A 259 -12.51 3.69 1.15
CA ILE A 259 -13.74 2.93 0.88
C ILE A 259 -13.65 1.53 1.51
N ALA A 260 -12.50 0.85 1.37
CA ALA A 260 -12.26 -0.45 1.98
C ALA A 260 -12.34 -0.37 3.51
N LEU A 261 -11.65 0.60 4.13
CA LEU A 261 -11.68 0.79 5.58
C LEU A 261 -13.12 0.97 6.10
N VAL A 262 -13.89 1.87 5.48
CA VAL A 262 -15.27 2.15 5.89
C VAL A 262 -16.18 0.94 5.65
N SER A 263 -16.07 0.27 4.50
CA SER A 263 -16.91 -0.89 4.18
C SER A 263 -16.60 -2.09 5.08
N GLY A 264 -15.33 -2.32 5.41
CA GLY A 264 -14.93 -3.37 6.34
C GLY A 264 -15.45 -3.11 7.77
N LEU A 265 -15.32 -1.87 8.26
CA LEU A 265 -15.89 -1.48 9.58
C LEU A 265 -17.41 -1.60 9.59
N LYS A 266 -18.07 -1.17 8.52
CA LYS A 266 -19.54 -1.32 8.38
C LYS A 266 -19.95 -2.78 8.41
N PHE A 267 -19.24 -3.66 7.72
CA PHE A 267 -19.50 -5.09 7.75
C PHE A 267 -19.36 -5.68 9.16
N ILE A 268 -18.29 -5.34 9.91
CA ILE A 268 -18.11 -5.79 11.29
C ILE A 268 -19.25 -5.28 12.20
N TYR A 269 -19.68 -4.03 12.00
CA TYR A 269 -20.75 -3.41 12.76
C TYR A 269 -22.12 -4.05 12.53
N GLU A 270 -22.44 -4.40 11.28
CA GLU A 270 -23.77 -4.88 10.88
C GLU A 270 -23.96 -6.39 11.03
N ASN A 271 -22.88 -7.15 11.27
CA ASN A 271 -22.95 -8.61 11.21
C ASN A 271 -22.30 -9.27 12.42
N ASP A 272 -23.01 -10.27 12.96
CA ASP A 272 -22.36 -11.33 13.74
C ASP A 272 -21.56 -12.19 12.76
N ILE A 273 -20.24 -12.04 12.82
CA ILE A 273 -19.32 -12.53 11.79
C ILE A 273 -19.22 -14.06 11.89
N VAL A 274 -19.93 -14.80 11.09
CA VAL A 274 -19.53 -16.08 10.47
C VAL A 274 -20.53 -16.41 9.36
N ARG A 275 -20.18 -16.17 8.09
CA ARG A 275 -21.04 -16.49 6.94
C ARG A 275 -20.57 -17.73 6.17
N ASN A 276 -19.44 -18.37 6.56
CA ASN A 276 -18.80 -19.46 5.86
C ASN A 276 -18.46 -19.14 4.38
N GLU A 277 -18.06 -17.91 4.11
CA GLU A 277 -17.76 -17.41 2.76
C GLU A 277 -16.25 -17.44 2.41
N THR A 278 -15.44 -18.22 3.13
CA THR A 278 -13.99 -18.35 2.93
C THR A 278 -13.61 -18.72 1.49
N ASN A 279 -14.47 -19.45 0.79
CA ASN A 279 -14.25 -19.75 -0.64
C ASN A 279 -14.22 -18.49 -1.50
N LYS A 280 -14.99 -17.45 -1.17
CA LYS A 280 -14.98 -16.17 -1.89
C LYS A 280 -13.65 -15.45 -1.70
N TYR A 281 -13.04 -15.53 -0.51
CA TYR A 281 -11.71 -14.98 -0.27
C TYR A 281 -10.66 -15.62 -1.19
N PHE A 282 -10.68 -16.95 -1.35
CA PHE A 282 -9.74 -17.63 -2.23
C PHE A 282 -10.02 -17.40 -3.72
N ASN A 283 -11.21 -16.92 -4.10
CA ASN A 283 -11.52 -16.50 -5.47
C ASN A 283 -10.92 -15.12 -5.81
N ILE A 284 -10.54 -14.29 -4.82
CA ILE A 284 -9.81 -13.05 -5.09
C ILE A 284 -8.47 -13.42 -5.74
N PRO A 285 -8.14 -12.88 -6.92
CA PRO A 285 -6.95 -13.27 -7.68
C PRO A 285 -5.67 -13.01 -6.86
N GLN A 286 -4.74 -13.96 -6.88
CA GLN A 286 -3.44 -13.78 -6.24
C GLN A 286 -2.59 -12.78 -7.04
N ASN A 287 -1.92 -11.86 -6.34
CA ASN A 287 -1.01 -10.88 -6.95
C ASN A 287 0.10 -11.57 -7.75
N LYS A 288 0.38 -11.02 -8.94
CA LYS A 288 1.48 -11.45 -9.82
C LYS A 288 2.35 -10.26 -10.20
N PRO A 289 3.67 -10.34 -10.02
CA PRO A 289 4.60 -9.25 -10.35
C PRO A 289 4.92 -9.24 -11.85
N ILE A 290 3.94 -8.93 -12.68
CA ILE A 290 4.01 -8.97 -14.14
C ILE A 290 3.79 -7.60 -14.80
N PHE A 291 3.69 -6.52 -14.01
CA PHE A 291 3.63 -5.16 -14.53
C PHE A 291 4.98 -4.45 -14.50
N TYR A 292 5.16 -3.59 -15.48
CA TYR A 292 6.17 -2.53 -15.51
C TYR A 292 5.47 -1.17 -15.63
N ASP A 293 6.16 -0.10 -15.24
CA ASP A 293 5.59 1.23 -15.40
C ASP A 293 5.42 1.58 -16.88
N LEU A 294 6.42 1.24 -17.72
CA LEU A 294 6.38 1.49 -19.16
C LEU A 294 6.96 0.29 -19.91
N ILE A 295 6.38 -0.06 -21.07
CA ILE A 295 6.94 -1.04 -22.00
C ILE A 295 7.08 -0.41 -23.39
N TYR A 296 8.27 -0.52 -23.97
CA TYR A 296 8.56 -0.17 -25.35
C TYR A 296 8.68 -1.46 -26.20
N LYS A 297 7.82 -1.59 -27.20
CA LYS A 297 7.73 -2.76 -28.07
C LYS A 297 8.35 -2.47 -29.45
N ASN A 298 8.82 -3.52 -30.11
CA ASN A 298 9.31 -3.48 -31.49
C ASN A 298 10.42 -2.43 -31.72
N ILE A 299 11.35 -2.32 -30.77
CA ILE A 299 12.51 -1.42 -30.87
C ILE A 299 13.61 -2.07 -31.69
N LYS A 300 14.15 -1.34 -32.66
CA LYS A 300 15.33 -1.76 -33.40
C LYS A 300 16.60 -1.34 -32.66
N ILE A 301 17.43 -2.32 -32.33
CA ILE A 301 18.75 -2.11 -31.74
C ILE A 301 19.83 -2.65 -32.67
N ARG A 302 21.07 -2.16 -32.53
CA ARG A 302 22.24 -2.66 -33.28
C ARG A 302 23.19 -3.35 -32.31
N TYR A 303 23.27 -4.67 -32.42
CA TYR A 303 24.14 -5.51 -31.61
C TYR A 303 25.10 -6.28 -32.51
N ASP A 304 26.41 -6.20 -32.29
CA ASP A 304 27.46 -6.87 -33.07
C ASP A 304 27.28 -6.75 -34.62
N ASN A 305 27.03 -5.54 -35.11
CA ASN A 305 26.73 -5.23 -36.52
C ASN A 305 25.45 -5.89 -37.08
N LYS A 306 24.65 -6.56 -36.26
CA LYS A 306 23.32 -7.08 -36.62
C LYS A 306 22.22 -6.14 -36.11
N GLN A 307 21.18 -6.01 -36.89
CA GLN A 307 19.94 -5.34 -36.44
C GLN A 307 19.00 -6.38 -35.82
N ILE A 308 18.53 -6.09 -34.64
CA ILE A 308 17.62 -6.95 -33.88
C ILE A 308 16.42 -6.11 -33.49
N ILE A 309 15.21 -6.68 -33.59
CA ILE A 309 14.01 -6.12 -33.02
C ILE A 309 13.81 -6.74 -31.61
N THR A 310 13.61 -5.92 -30.61
CA THR A 310 13.44 -6.35 -29.23
C THR A 310 12.45 -5.45 -28.50
N ASN A 311 12.08 -5.80 -27.26
CA ASN A 311 11.34 -4.95 -26.37
C ASN A 311 12.19 -4.59 -25.15
N PHE A 312 11.81 -3.56 -24.42
CA PHE A 312 12.34 -3.34 -23.09
C PHE A 312 11.28 -2.71 -22.17
N ALA A 313 11.41 -3.02 -20.90
CA ALA A 313 10.56 -2.49 -19.85
C ALA A 313 11.30 -1.46 -18.99
N ILE A 314 10.57 -0.51 -18.49
CA ILE A 314 11.04 0.56 -17.62
C ILE A 314 10.28 0.50 -16.31
N GLN A 315 11.00 0.64 -15.21
CA GLN A 315 10.45 0.77 -13.88
C GLN A 315 10.84 2.12 -13.29
N PHE A 316 9.89 2.80 -12.64
CA PHE A 316 10.23 4.03 -11.90
C PHE A 316 10.91 3.71 -10.57
N SER A 317 12.05 4.36 -10.35
CA SER A 317 12.66 4.46 -9.03
C SER A 317 12.13 5.71 -8.33
N GLU A 318 11.62 5.54 -7.12
CA GLU A 318 11.16 6.65 -6.29
C GLU A 318 12.37 7.26 -5.55
N VAL A 319 12.66 8.52 -5.83
CA VAL A 319 13.83 9.23 -5.28
C VAL A 319 13.37 10.46 -4.52
N LEU A 320 13.74 10.55 -3.25
CA LEU A 320 13.52 11.76 -2.46
C LEU A 320 14.50 12.86 -2.92
N ASP A 321 13.97 13.95 -3.44
CA ASP A 321 14.72 15.12 -3.84
C ASP A 321 14.05 16.40 -3.32
N LYS A 322 14.73 17.13 -2.44
CA LYS A 322 14.28 18.42 -1.86
C LYS A 322 12.86 18.38 -1.25
N GLY A 323 12.51 17.29 -0.58
CA GLY A 323 11.21 17.13 0.09
C GLY A 323 10.07 16.69 -0.82
N GLU A 324 10.38 16.21 -2.02
CA GLU A 324 9.44 15.65 -2.98
C GLU A 324 9.92 14.30 -3.50
N ILE A 325 9.00 13.44 -3.90
CA ILE A 325 9.33 12.17 -4.54
C ILE A 325 9.31 12.35 -6.06
N LYS A 326 10.46 12.09 -6.67
CA LYS A 326 10.62 12.03 -8.12
C LYS A 326 10.60 10.59 -8.59
N PHE A 327 9.87 10.34 -9.65
CA PHE A 327 9.81 9.05 -10.34
C PHE A 327 10.85 9.07 -11.46
N VAL A 328 11.97 8.38 -11.26
CA VAL A 328 13.07 8.31 -12.23
C VAL A 328 12.94 7.03 -13.03
N ALA A 329 12.71 7.15 -14.34
CA ALA A 329 12.55 6.02 -15.24
C ALA A 329 13.90 5.31 -15.48
N VAL A 330 13.92 3.99 -15.21
CA VAL A 330 15.11 3.14 -15.36
C VAL A 330 14.76 1.90 -16.18
N ILE A 331 15.62 1.53 -17.14
CA ILE A 331 15.45 0.31 -17.92
C ILE A 331 15.63 -0.90 -17.00
N ALA A 332 14.58 -1.66 -16.82
CA ALA A 332 14.49 -2.77 -15.85
C ALA A 332 14.67 -4.14 -16.49
N GLU A 333 14.20 -4.32 -17.73
CA GLU A 333 14.30 -5.58 -18.46
C GLU A 333 14.40 -5.33 -19.97
N ILE A 334 15.08 -6.23 -20.69
CA ILE A 334 15.25 -6.20 -22.16
C ILE A 334 15.03 -7.61 -22.68
N GLY A 335 14.14 -7.79 -23.66
CA GLY A 335 13.86 -9.08 -24.28
C GLY A 335 12.42 -9.29 -24.70
N GLU A 336 11.99 -10.55 -24.72
CA GLU A 336 10.62 -10.93 -25.06
C GLU A 336 9.72 -10.80 -23.82
N LEU A 337 8.90 -9.76 -23.75
CA LEU A 337 8.03 -9.45 -22.61
C LEU A 337 6.60 -10.00 -22.80
N HIS A 338 6.47 -11.23 -23.33
CA HIS A 338 5.18 -11.80 -23.75
C HIS A 338 4.11 -11.94 -22.67
N HIS A 339 4.52 -12.02 -21.39
CA HIS A 339 3.63 -12.20 -20.25
C HIS A 339 3.59 -10.99 -19.31
N ASN A 340 4.19 -9.88 -19.75
CA ASN A 340 4.28 -8.65 -18.99
C ASN A 340 3.38 -7.58 -19.58
N PHE A 341 2.88 -6.70 -18.73
CA PHE A 341 2.05 -5.55 -19.08
C PHE A 341 2.72 -4.26 -18.66
N GLY A 342 2.53 -3.20 -19.45
CA GLY A 342 2.93 -1.85 -19.10
C GLY A 342 1.73 -1.04 -18.61
N HIS A 343 1.91 -0.21 -17.58
CA HIS A 343 0.92 0.81 -17.29
C HIS A 343 0.82 1.82 -18.43
N PHE A 344 1.92 1.99 -19.16
CA PHE A 344 1.97 2.65 -20.46
C PHE A 344 2.75 1.75 -21.45
N GLU A 345 2.21 1.56 -22.64
CA GLU A 345 2.86 0.77 -23.70
C GLU A 345 3.03 1.61 -24.96
N TYR A 346 4.19 1.54 -25.57
CA TYR A 346 4.54 2.23 -26.82
C TYR A 346 5.10 1.25 -27.85
N ASP A 347 4.43 1.13 -28.98
CA ASP A 347 4.97 0.38 -30.13
C ASP A 347 5.84 1.31 -30.98
N ALA A 348 7.11 1.00 -31.06
CA ALA A 348 8.08 1.79 -31.82
C ALA A 348 8.09 1.44 -33.31
N GLU A 349 7.32 0.44 -33.77
CA GLU A 349 7.19 0.06 -35.18
C GLU A 349 8.54 -0.14 -35.88
N GLY A 350 9.54 -0.66 -35.19
CA GLY A 350 10.88 -0.87 -35.71
C GLY A 350 11.75 0.39 -35.73
N ALA A 351 11.37 1.46 -35.05
CA ALA A 351 12.22 2.64 -34.87
C ALA A 351 13.53 2.28 -34.17
N ALA A 352 14.62 2.90 -34.63
CA ALA A 352 15.95 2.64 -34.08
C ALA A 352 16.14 3.34 -32.75
N TYR A 353 16.59 2.60 -31.73
CA TYR A 353 17.01 3.15 -30.44
C TYR A 353 18.37 3.86 -30.59
N SER A 354 18.51 5.01 -30.00
CA SER A 354 19.80 5.66 -29.78
C SER A 354 19.77 6.51 -28.49
N ASN A 355 20.87 6.58 -27.79
CA ASN A 355 21.10 7.55 -26.73
C ASN A 355 22.43 8.28 -26.98
N GLN A 356 22.85 9.18 -26.09
CA GLN A 356 24.07 9.99 -26.28
C GLN A 356 25.37 9.16 -26.43
N ASN A 357 25.38 7.91 -25.94
CA ASN A 357 26.58 7.10 -25.80
C ASN A 357 26.50 5.76 -26.54
N ASP A 358 25.30 5.30 -26.93
CA ASP A 358 25.12 3.93 -27.42
C ASP A 358 23.81 3.77 -28.21
N ASN A 359 23.76 2.71 -29.03
CA ASN A 359 22.59 2.29 -29.81
C ASN A 359 21.93 1.02 -29.23
N ILE A 360 22.23 0.71 -27.96
CA ILE A 360 21.74 -0.45 -27.24
C ILE A 360 21.28 -0.01 -25.84
N PRO A 361 20.03 -0.31 -25.44
CA PRO A 361 19.59 -0.06 -24.08
C PRO A 361 20.35 -0.94 -23.09
N LYS A 362 20.62 -0.44 -21.88
CA LYS A 362 21.30 -1.18 -20.81
C LYS A 362 20.46 -1.23 -19.55
N LEU A 363 20.46 -2.36 -18.87
CA LEU A 363 19.80 -2.52 -17.57
C LEU A 363 20.36 -1.51 -16.56
N GLY A 364 19.48 -0.90 -15.78
CA GLY A 364 19.83 0.13 -14.79
C GLY A 364 20.09 1.52 -15.36
N GLN A 365 20.06 1.69 -16.68
CA GLN A 365 20.23 2.97 -17.34
C GLN A 365 18.96 3.83 -17.22
N LYS A 366 19.13 5.15 -17.05
CA LYS A 366 18.02 6.10 -17.19
C LYS A 366 17.38 6.00 -18.56
N ALA A 367 16.06 6.06 -18.60
CA ALA A 367 15.29 5.95 -19.82
C ALA A 367 15.15 7.30 -20.55
N ASP A 368 16.30 7.89 -20.91
CA ASP A 368 16.44 9.06 -21.77
C ASP A 368 17.08 8.61 -23.10
N PHE A 369 16.32 8.63 -24.20
CA PHE A 369 16.76 8.09 -25.49
C PHE A 369 15.99 8.70 -26.67
N TYR A 370 16.37 8.34 -27.90
CA TYR A 370 15.69 8.73 -29.12
C TYR A 370 15.19 7.48 -29.88
N LEU A 371 14.07 7.64 -30.57
CA LEU A 371 13.55 6.71 -31.55
C LEU A 371 13.73 7.29 -32.96
N SER A 372 14.60 6.64 -33.77
CA SER A 372 14.95 7.06 -35.12
C SER A 372 15.38 8.55 -35.21
N GLU A 373 16.02 9.09 -34.15
CA GLU A 373 16.45 10.49 -34.02
C GLU A 373 15.30 11.54 -34.12
N LYS A 374 14.06 11.08 -34.23
CA LYS A 374 12.88 11.94 -34.43
C LYS A 374 12.06 12.14 -33.16
N VAL A 375 11.84 11.08 -32.40
CA VAL A 375 11.07 11.11 -31.17
C VAL A 375 12.02 11.09 -29.99
N LYS A 376 12.08 12.17 -29.24
CA LYS A 376 12.86 12.26 -28.01
C LYS A 376 12.04 11.68 -26.86
N ILE A 377 12.61 10.73 -26.15
CA ILE A 377 12.05 10.17 -24.93
C ILE A 377 12.81 10.77 -23.74
N VAL A 378 12.09 11.34 -22.79
CA VAL A 378 12.64 11.92 -21.56
C VAL A 378 11.96 11.29 -20.37
N ASN A 379 12.77 10.77 -19.46
CA ASN A 379 12.28 10.04 -18.29
C ASN A 379 11.22 8.98 -18.67
N GLY A 380 11.50 8.23 -19.75
CA GLY A 380 10.67 7.14 -20.22
C GLY A 380 9.42 7.53 -21.01
N LEU A 381 9.10 8.81 -21.18
CA LEU A 381 7.91 9.27 -21.90
C LEU A 381 8.26 10.10 -23.13
N PRO A 382 7.46 10.01 -24.22
CA PRO A 382 7.63 10.89 -25.37
C PRO A 382 7.54 12.36 -24.98
N ASN A 383 8.58 13.13 -25.37
CA ASN A 383 8.56 14.58 -25.19
C ASN A 383 7.96 15.20 -26.47
N VAL A 384 6.67 15.51 -26.38
CA VAL A 384 5.87 16.11 -27.48
C VAL A 384 6.12 17.62 -27.55
#